data_4c16052f56b8dab0928149a7915927ff
#
_entry.id   4c16052f56b8dab0928149a7915927ff
#
_cell.length_a   1.000
_cell.length_b   1.000
_cell.length_c   1.000
_cell.angle_alpha   90.00
_cell.angle_beta   90.00
_cell.angle_gamma   90.00
#
_symmetry.space_group_name_H-M   'P 1'
#
loop_
_entity.id
_entity.type
_entity.pdbx_description
1 polymer ?
#
loop_
_entity_poly.entity_id
_entity_poly.type
_entity_poly.pdbx_seq_one_letter_code
_entity_poly.pdbx_strand_id
1 'polypeptide(L)'
;MADALVYGSLYAMMSIGLTLTYMTTKVPNFAQGSFVTVGVYLAFSLYHFEALTPYYSVPISFVMGGVVAVLMYLFVLKPLAARGASLVSVMIATLAVDIAFIGIFGIYSDLLSNIYQVYDSKFFLISSADFYFLNIRGLTLVAPLSLAIITISLWILLTRTKFGIAMRAAVENPNLAGVLGINVQKVYLISWFLAGGLAGLAGSYLVLWLPGSPHIGSDFIVGIFAASILGGLTSVYGAVIGGLVVGCGEILLTVYGSRLFGSWVTQWQPGIPMLILAVTLLFVPQGITSLKLTRLQKLRRPTAAA
;
A
#
# COMPACT_ATOMS: atom_id res chain seq x y z
N MET A 1 -18.25 -7.26 10.66
CA MET A 1 -17.24 -8.29 10.29
C MET A 1 -16.84 -8.18 8.81
N ALA A 2 -17.80 -8.17 7.87
CA ALA A 2 -17.54 -8.03 6.45
C ALA A 2 -16.71 -6.77 6.13
N ASP A 3 -17.11 -5.64 6.68
CA ASP A 3 -16.45 -4.35 6.50
C ASP A 3 -14.99 -4.34 6.98
N ALA A 4 -14.72 -5.00 8.10
CA ALA A 4 -13.36 -5.15 8.62
C ALA A 4 -12.47 -5.94 7.65
N LEU A 5 -13.02 -6.95 6.99
CA LEU A 5 -12.29 -7.77 6.04
C LEU A 5 -11.95 -6.98 4.76
N VAL A 6 -12.89 -6.16 4.27
CA VAL A 6 -12.63 -5.23 3.14
C VAL A 6 -11.49 -4.28 3.50
N TYR A 7 -11.61 -3.60 4.62
CA TYR A 7 -10.62 -2.62 5.07
C TYR A 7 -9.24 -3.24 5.27
N GLY A 8 -9.20 -4.42 5.92
CA GLY A 8 -7.98 -5.19 6.08
C GLY A 8 -7.34 -5.61 4.75
N SER A 9 -8.18 -5.97 3.77
CA SER A 9 -7.69 -6.34 2.43
C SER A 9 -7.09 -5.16 1.69
N LEU A 10 -7.69 -3.96 1.78
CA LEU A 10 -7.16 -2.73 1.19
C LEU A 10 -5.82 -2.35 1.83
N TYR A 11 -5.75 -2.33 3.17
CA TYR A 11 -4.47 -2.07 3.85
C TYR A 11 -3.39 -3.09 3.49
N ALA A 12 -3.76 -4.37 3.37
CA ALA A 12 -2.80 -5.41 2.96
C ALA A 12 -2.22 -5.15 1.57
N MET A 13 -3.04 -4.77 0.58
CA MET A 13 -2.57 -4.44 -0.76
C MET A 13 -1.64 -3.23 -0.77
N MET A 14 -2.03 -2.16 -0.05
CA MET A 14 -1.23 -0.93 0.07
C MET A 14 0.11 -1.18 0.78
N SER A 15 0.09 -1.95 1.88
CA SER A 15 1.28 -2.25 2.69
C SER A 15 2.26 -3.19 1.99
N ILE A 16 1.77 -4.13 1.16
CA ILE A 16 2.63 -4.94 0.27
C ILE A 16 3.45 -4.00 -0.63
N GLY A 17 2.82 -2.98 -1.21
CA GLY A 17 3.49 -2.00 -2.05
C GLY A 17 4.61 -1.27 -1.31
N LEU A 18 4.32 -0.75 -0.12
CA LEU A 18 5.33 -0.09 0.72
C LEU A 18 6.50 -1.04 1.06
N THR A 19 6.18 -2.29 1.41
CA THR A 19 7.21 -3.29 1.74
C THR A 19 8.10 -3.60 0.53
N LEU A 20 7.56 -3.71 -0.68
CA LEU A 20 8.34 -3.94 -1.91
C LEU A 20 9.31 -2.79 -2.20
N THR A 21 8.88 -1.54 -2.08
CA THR A 21 9.75 -0.38 -2.26
C THR A 21 10.83 -0.31 -1.18
N TYR A 22 10.46 -0.55 0.09
CA TYR A 22 11.41 -0.56 1.19
C TYR A 22 12.46 -1.68 1.08
N MET A 23 12.06 -2.88 0.67
CA MET A 23 13.00 -4.00 0.48
C MET A 23 14.10 -3.66 -0.52
N THR A 24 13.74 -2.97 -1.61
CA THR A 24 14.68 -2.65 -2.69
C THR A 24 15.52 -1.41 -2.42
N THR A 25 14.90 -0.32 -1.97
CA THR A 25 15.60 0.96 -1.80
C THR A 25 16.05 1.24 -0.37
N LYS A 26 15.54 0.48 0.61
CA LYS A 26 15.75 0.71 2.06
C LYS A 26 15.25 2.09 2.53
N VAL A 27 14.48 2.79 1.71
CA VAL A 27 13.89 4.09 2.01
C VAL A 27 12.39 3.92 2.24
N PRO A 28 11.85 4.35 3.39
CA PRO A 28 10.41 4.45 3.58
C PRO A 28 9.81 5.44 2.59
N ASN A 29 8.83 5.02 1.80
CA ASN A 29 8.20 5.86 0.79
C ASN A 29 6.93 6.51 1.35
N PHE A 30 7.00 7.79 1.68
CA PHE A 30 5.83 8.54 2.16
C PHE A 30 4.83 8.89 1.05
N ALA A 31 5.25 8.89 -0.23
CA ALA A 31 4.33 9.07 -1.35
C ALA A 31 3.55 7.80 -1.72
N GLN A 32 3.60 6.74 -0.91
CA GLN A 32 2.83 5.52 -1.15
C GLN A 32 1.32 5.80 -1.18
N GLY A 33 0.85 6.74 -0.34
CA GLY A 33 -0.52 7.20 -0.32
C GLY A 33 -0.94 7.88 -1.63
N SER A 34 -0.08 8.70 -2.21
CA SER A 34 -0.36 9.36 -3.50
C SER A 34 -0.66 8.37 -4.62
N PHE A 35 -0.02 7.20 -4.62
CA PHE A 35 -0.33 6.15 -5.62
C PHE A 35 -1.73 5.57 -5.42
N VAL A 36 -2.24 5.55 -4.19
CA VAL A 36 -3.64 5.19 -3.91
C VAL A 36 -4.58 6.23 -4.50
N THR A 37 -4.28 7.53 -4.30
CA THR A 37 -5.07 8.64 -4.85
C THR A 37 -5.13 8.60 -6.38
N VAL A 38 -4.05 8.17 -7.06
CA VAL A 38 -4.07 7.92 -8.53
C VAL A 38 -5.21 6.95 -8.88
N GLY A 39 -5.31 5.83 -8.16
CA GLY A 39 -6.35 4.82 -8.39
C GLY A 39 -7.75 5.35 -8.12
N VAL A 40 -7.93 6.13 -7.04
CA VAL A 40 -9.19 6.75 -6.65
C VAL A 40 -9.71 7.68 -7.74
N TYR A 41 -8.89 8.63 -8.20
CA TYR A 41 -9.30 9.58 -9.25
C TYR A 41 -9.44 8.94 -10.62
N LEU A 42 -8.68 7.91 -10.91
CA LEU A 42 -8.82 7.18 -12.16
C LEU A 42 -10.14 6.40 -12.21
N ALA A 43 -10.52 5.74 -11.10
CA ALA A 43 -11.80 5.06 -11.00
C ALA A 43 -12.97 6.05 -11.10
N PHE A 44 -12.86 7.21 -10.45
CA PHE A 44 -13.84 8.29 -10.55
C PHE A 44 -14.00 8.79 -12.00
N SER A 45 -12.90 9.08 -12.67
CA SER A 45 -12.92 9.62 -14.04
C SER A 45 -13.53 8.60 -15.03
N LEU A 46 -13.16 7.33 -14.94
CA LEU A 46 -13.71 6.28 -15.80
C LEU A 46 -15.19 6.04 -15.52
N TYR A 47 -15.62 6.11 -14.26
CA TYR A 47 -17.03 5.99 -13.92
C TYR A 47 -17.85 7.17 -14.46
N HIS A 48 -17.32 8.39 -14.33
CA HIS A 48 -18.04 9.61 -14.71
C HIS A 48 -18.11 9.79 -16.25
N PHE A 49 -17.00 9.57 -16.96
CA PHE A 49 -16.92 9.84 -18.40
C PHE A 49 -17.33 8.65 -19.27
N GLU A 50 -17.00 7.43 -18.85
CA GLU A 50 -17.22 6.22 -19.65
C GLU A 50 -18.37 5.35 -19.10
N ALA A 51 -19.01 5.76 -18.01
CA ALA A 51 -20.03 4.99 -17.29
C ALA A 51 -19.60 3.56 -16.94
N LEU A 52 -18.28 3.32 -16.85
CA LEU A 52 -17.71 2.03 -16.48
C LEU A 52 -17.80 1.81 -14.99
N THR A 53 -18.17 0.61 -14.58
CA THR A 53 -18.15 0.29 -13.14
C THR A 53 -16.71 0.37 -12.63
N PRO A 54 -16.47 0.79 -11.36
CA PRO A 54 -15.11 0.92 -10.81
C PRO A 54 -14.26 -0.35 -10.89
N TYR A 55 -14.87 -1.51 -11.02
CA TYR A 55 -14.16 -2.78 -11.20
C TYR A 55 -13.38 -2.87 -12.53
N TYR A 56 -13.90 -2.25 -13.61
CA TYR A 56 -13.17 -2.18 -14.88
C TYR A 56 -11.99 -1.21 -14.81
N SER A 57 -12.00 -0.25 -13.88
CA SER A 57 -10.87 0.65 -13.67
C SER A 57 -9.67 -0.04 -12.99
N VAL A 58 -9.87 -1.17 -12.30
CA VAL A 58 -8.86 -1.86 -11.51
C VAL A 58 -7.58 -2.18 -12.29
N PRO A 59 -7.62 -2.82 -13.48
CA PRO A 59 -6.42 -3.09 -14.27
C PRO A 59 -5.72 -1.81 -14.72
N ILE A 60 -6.49 -0.79 -15.09
CA ILE A 60 -5.98 0.50 -15.55
C ILE A 60 -5.32 1.24 -14.39
N SER A 61 -5.94 1.25 -13.21
CA SER A 61 -5.39 1.83 -11.98
C SER A 61 -4.10 1.13 -11.54
N PHE A 62 -4.02 -0.19 -11.72
CA PHE A 62 -2.78 -0.93 -11.46
C PHE A 62 -1.65 -0.47 -12.39
N VAL A 63 -1.91 -0.34 -13.69
CA VAL A 63 -0.90 0.10 -14.65
C VAL A 63 -0.50 1.55 -14.40
N MET A 64 -1.46 2.44 -14.23
CA MET A 64 -1.19 3.87 -14.03
C MET A 64 -0.49 4.15 -12.70
N GLY A 65 -0.94 3.53 -11.59
CA GLY A 65 -0.23 3.62 -10.32
C GLY A 65 1.20 3.10 -10.41
N GLY A 66 1.40 1.98 -11.12
CA GLY A 66 2.73 1.43 -11.40
C GLY A 66 3.61 2.37 -12.21
N VAL A 67 3.09 2.98 -13.28
CA VAL A 67 3.81 3.96 -14.11
C VAL A 67 4.20 5.17 -13.29
N VAL A 68 3.29 5.74 -12.51
CA VAL A 68 3.55 6.91 -11.66
C VAL A 68 4.65 6.60 -10.64
N ALA A 69 4.62 5.42 -10.01
CA ALA A 69 5.65 5.01 -9.07
C ALA A 69 7.02 4.83 -9.74
N VAL A 70 7.07 4.28 -10.94
CA VAL A 70 8.31 4.16 -11.73
C VAL A 70 8.86 5.54 -12.11
N LEU A 71 8.00 6.46 -12.53
CA LEU A 71 8.40 7.85 -12.83
C LEU A 71 8.98 8.53 -11.59
N MET A 72 8.32 8.40 -10.45
CA MET A 72 8.84 8.93 -9.19
C MET A 72 10.20 8.33 -8.84
N TYR A 73 10.38 7.02 -8.99
CA TYR A 73 11.68 6.38 -8.77
C TYR A 73 12.75 6.94 -9.71
N LEU A 74 12.46 7.05 -11.00
CA LEU A 74 13.42 7.48 -12.01
C LEU A 74 13.81 8.95 -11.89
N PHE A 75 12.85 9.83 -11.63
CA PHE A 75 13.07 11.28 -11.63
C PHE A 75 13.43 11.85 -10.26
N VAL A 76 13.06 11.18 -9.16
CA VAL A 76 13.31 11.69 -7.82
C VAL A 76 14.32 10.84 -7.06
N LEU A 77 14.03 9.56 -6.82
CA LEU A 77 14.85 8.75 -5.93
C LEU A 77 16.20 8.38 -6.54
N LYS A 78 16.20 7.91 -7.79
CA LYS A 78 17.42 7.49 -8.47
C LYS A 78 18.45 8.63 -8.60
N PRO A 79 18.10 9.87 -9.03
CA PRO A 79 19.04 10.97 -9.08
C PRO A 79 19.56 11.38 -7.71
N LEU A 80 18.72 11.38 -6.68
CA LEU A 80 19.12 11.68 -5.30
C LEU A 80 20.10 10.64 -4.76
N ALA A 81 19.79 9.37 -4.95
CA ALA A 81 20.68 8.27 -4.55
C ALA A 81 22.03 8.33 -5.29
N ALA A 82 22.02 8.64 -6.59
CA ALA A 82 23.25 8.79 -7.40
C ALA A 82 24.13 9.95 -6.94
N ARG A 83 23.54 10.99 -6.34
CA ARG A 83 24.27 12.14 -5.75
C ARG A 83 24.72 11.88 -4.31
N GLY A 84 24.55 10.68 -3.77
CA GLY A 84 24.93 10.36 -2.41
C GLY A 84 24.07 11.03 -1.34
N ALA A 85 22.80 11.36 -1.66
CA ALA A 85 21.89 11.95 -0.69
C ALA A 85 21.70 11.02 0.52
N SER A 86 21.62 11.62 1.72
CA SER A 86 21.36 10.86 2.94
C SER A 86 19.97 10.19 2.90
N LEU A 87 19.79 9.11 3.67
CA LEU A 87 18.49 8.43 3.78
C LEU A 87 17.37 9.40 4.17
N VAL A 88 17.66 10.31 5.10
CA VAL A 88 16.71 11.34 5.55
C VAL A 88 16.34 12.30 4.41
N SER A 89 17.31 12.73 3.60
CA SER A 89 17.04 13.59 2.45
C SER A 89 16.11 12.92 1.42
N VAL A 90 16.31 11.62 1.18
CA VAL A 90 15.44 10.85 0.27
C VAL A 90 14.04 10.67 0.86
N MET A 91 13.92 10.46 2.17
CA MET A 91 12.61 10.40 2.86
C MET A 91 11.86 11.74 2.73
N ILE A 92 12.55 12.86 2.98
CA ILE A 92 11.96 14.21 2.83
C ILE A 92 11.52 14.44 1.38
N ALA A 93 12.30 13.98 0.40
CA ALA A 93 11.90 14.08 -1.00
C ALA A 93 10.62 13.30 -1.31
N THR A 94 10.40 12.13 -0.70
CA THR A 94 9.15 11.39 -0.89
C THR A 94 7.95 12.11 -0.27
N LEU A 95 8.13 12.78 0.88
CA LEU A 95 7.10 13.65 1.47
C LEU A 95 6.78 14.86 0.57
N ALA A 96 7.81 15.50 0.01
CA ALA A 96 7.61 16.61 -0.92
C ALA A 96 6.84 16.19 -2.17
N VAL A 97 7.11 14.98 -2.67
CA VAL A 97 6.35 14.39 -3.79
C VAL A 97 4.90 14.12 -3.40
N ASP A 98 4.64 13.62 -2.20
CA ASP A 98 3.26 13.41 -1.71
C ASP A 98 2.47 14.73 -1.70
N ILE A 99 3.05 15.79 -1.13
CA ILE A 99 2.43 17.14 -1.12
C ILE A 99 2.20 17.65 -2.55
N ALA A 100 3.15 17.43 -3.45
CA ALA A 100 3.00 17.82 -4.86
C ALA A 100 1.84 17.07 -5.53
N PHE A 101 1.67 15.78 -5.27
CA PHE A 101 0.53 15.00 -5.78
C PHE A 101 -0.80 15.50 -5.24
N ILE A 102 -0.89 15.84 -3.95
CA ILE A 102 -2.09 16.45 -3.38
C ILE A 102 -2.46 17.73 -4.16
N GLY A 103 -1.48 18.59 -4.47
CA GLY A 103 -1.67 19.78 -5.30
C GLY A 103 -2.13 19.43 -6.71
N ILE A 104 -1.50 18.44 -7.36
CA ILE A 104 -1.88 17.99 -8.72
C ILE A 104 -3.31 17.47 -8.75
N PHE A 105 -3.72 16.63 -7.76
CA PHE A 105 -5.10 16.14 -7.68
C PHE A 105 -6.09 17.24 -7.32
N GLY A 106 -5.67 18.24 -6.52
CA GLY A 106 -6.46 19.44 -6.27
C GLY A 106 -6.75 20.23 -7.55
N ILE A 107 -5.71 20.48 -8.36
CA ILE A 107 -5.86 21.13 -9.66
C ILE A 107 -6.72 20.30 -10.61
N TYR A 108 -6.51 18.98 -10.66
CA TYR A 108 -7.31 18.08 -11.48
C TYR A 108 -8.79 18.10 -11.07
N SER A 109 -9.08 18.09 -9.78
CA SER A 109 -10.43 18.24 -9.24
C SER A 109 -11.07 19.58 -9.62
N ASP A 110 -10.29 20.69 -9.57
CA ASP A 110 -10.76 22.01 -10.00
C ASP A 110 -11.03 22.06 -11.50
N LEU A 111 -10.22 21.41 -12.32
CA LEU A 111 -10.47 21.27 -13.77
C LEU A 111 -11.77 20.49 -14.03
N LEU A 112 -11.99 19.39 -13.32
CA LEU A 112 -13.24 18.62 -13.44
C LEU A 112 -14.46 19.47 -13.06
N SER A 113 -14.36 20.23 -11.99
CA SER A 113 -15.45 21.11 -11.53
C SER A 113 -15.72 22.25 -12.50
N ASN A 114 -14.69 22.95 -12.96
CA ASN A 114 -14.84 24.19 -13.74
C ASN A 114 -15.09 23.95 -15.23
N ILE A 115 -14.45 22.94 -15.82
CA ILE A 115 -14.53 22.67 -17.28
C ILE A 115 -15.63 21.65 -17.56
N TYR A 116 -15.68 20.57 -16.80
CA TYR A 116 -16.63 19.47 -17.04
C TYR A 116 -17.87 19.54 -16.16
N GLN A 117 -17.98 20.56 -15.29
CA GLN A 117 -19.13 20.83 -14.37
C GLN A 117 -19.40 19.64 -13.41
N VAL A 118 -18.36 18.91 -13.04
CA VAL A 118 -18.41 17.81 -12.07
C VAL A 118 -18.13 18.37 -10.68
N TYR A 119 -19.18 18.92 -10.05
CA TYR A 119 -19.06 19.71 -8.80
C TYR A 119 -18.68 18.88 -7.57
N ASP A 120 -18.88 17.57 -7.60
CA ASP A 120 -18.55 16.65 -6.53
C ASP A 120 -17.10 16.10 -6.60
N SER A 121 -16.30 16.54 -7.58
CA SER A 121 -14.93 16.05 -7.83
C SER A 121 -13.94 16.21 -6.68
N LYS A 122 -14.21 17.06 -5.69
CA LYS A 122 -13.40 17.24 -4.48
C LYS A 122 -13.75 16.29 -3.35
N PHE A 123 -14.98 15.77 -3.35
CA PHE A 123 -15.47 14.84 -2.34
C PHE A 123 -16.59 13.98 -2.95
N PHE A 124 -16.25 12.79 -3.37
CA PHE A 124 -17.16 11.91 -4.12
C PHE A 124 -17.17 10.50 -3.54
N LEU A 125 -18.31 9.85 -3.64
CA LEU A 125 -18.51 8.45 -3.23
C LEU A 125 -19.27 7.72 -4.33
N ILE A 126 -18.66 6.64 -4.86
CA ILE A 126 -19.24 5.86 -5.96
C ILE A 126 -19.82 4.54 -5.42
N SER A 127 -20.29 4.52 -4.19
CA SER A 127 -20.84 3.31 -3.57
C SER A 127 -22.10 2.78 -4.28
N SER A 128 -22.81 3.64 -5.02
CA SER A 128 -23.98 3.27 -5.84
C SER A 128 -23.61 2.42 -7.07
N ALA A 129 -22.36 2.46 -7.49
CA ALA A 129 -21.86 1.67 -8.63
C ALA A 129 -21.43 0.25 -8.22
N ASP A 130 -21.50 -0.08 -6.93
CA ASP A 130 -21.21 -1.44 -6.45
C ASP A 130 -22.39 -2.37 -6.75
N PHE A 131 -22.09 -3.60 -7.15
CA PHE A 131 -23.12 -4.60 -7.37
C PHE A 131 -23.46 -5.34 -6.06
N TYR A 132 -24.68 -5.85 -5.98
CA TYR A 132 -25.11 -6.67 -4.84
C TYR A 132 -25.27 -8.12 -5.29
N PHE A 133 -24.64 -9.03 -4.56
CA PHE A 133 -24.80 -10.46 -4.73
C PHE A 133 -25.27 -11.08 -3.42
N LEU A 134 -26.44 -11.74 -3.41
CA LEU A 134 -27.07 -12.31 -2.21
C LEU A 134 -27.19 -11.31 -1.03
N ASN A 135 -27.57 -10.06 -1.31
CA ASN A 135 -27.66 -8.96 -0.34
C ASN A 135 -26.29 -8.54 0.29
N ILE A 136 -25.18 -8.99 -0.27
CA ILE A 136 -23.85 -8.59 0.15
C ILE A 136 -23.27 -7.66 -0.92
N ARG A 137 -22.60 -6.58 -0.51
CA ARG A 137 -21.90 -5.69 -1.43
C ARG A 137 -20.80 -6.45 -2.19
N GLY A 138 -20.69 -6.24 -3.49
CA GLY A 138 -19.70 -6.89 -4.33
C GLY A 138 -18.27 -6.69 -3.83
N LEU A 139 -17.94 -5.51 -3.35
CA LEU A 139 -16.64 -5.18 -2.78
C LEU A 139 -16.25 -6.10 -1.61
N THR A 140 -17.22 -6.54 -0.81
CA THR A 140 -16.95 -7.45 0.34
C THR A 140 -16.41 -8.81 -0.11
N LEU A 141 -16.75 -9.24 -1.32
CA LEU A 141 -16.24 -10.48 -1.90
C LEU A 141 -14.99 -10.23 -2.75
N VAL A 142 -15.02 -9.16 -3.56
CA VAL A 142 -13.97 -8.86 -4.54
C VAL A 142 -12.67 -8.43 -3.85
N ALA A 143 -12.70 -7.61 -2.80
CA ALA A 143 -11.48 -7.12 -2.16
C ALA A 143 -10.65 -8.24 -1.50
N PRO A 144 -11.22 -9.16 -0.68
CA PRO A 144 -10.46 -10.28 -0.14
C PRO A 144 -10.03 -11.29 -1.20
N LEU A 145 -10.87 -11.53 -2.23
CA LEU A 145 -10.53 -12.42 -3.33
C LEU A 145 -9.34 -11.87 -4.14
N SER A 146 -9.36 -10.59 -4.46
CA SER A 146 -8.26 -9.94 -5.17
C SER A 146 -6.98 -9.93 -4.33
N LEU A 147 -7.06 -9.71 -3.00
CA LEU A 147 -5.91 -9.86 -2.11
C LEU A 147 -5.34 -11.28 -2.17
N ALA A 148 -6.19 -12.32 -2.14
CA ALA A 148 -5.74 -13.70 -2.24
C ALA A 148 -5.04 -13.97 -3.58
N ILE A 149 -5.62 -13.53 -4.70
CA ILE A 149 -5.03 -13.66 -6.03
C ILE A 149 -3.69 -12.94 -6.11
N ILE A 150 -3.62 -11.70 -5.62
CA ILE A 150 -2.38 -10.90 -5.59
C ILE A 150 -1.31 -11.60 -4.75
N THR A 151 -1.68 -12.08 -3.56
CA THR A 151 -0.74 -12.76 -2.66
C THR A 151 -0.19 -14.04 -3.30
N ILE A 152 -1.02 -14.85 -3.95
CA ILE A 152 -0.61 -16.05 -4.66
C ILE A 152 0.29 -15.69 -5.86
N SER A 153 -0.11 -14.67 -6.64
CA SER A 153 0.67 -14.20 -7.80
C SER A 153 2.05 -13.70 -7.38
N LEU A 154 2.13 -12.92 -6.30
CA LEU A 154 3.41 -12.47 -5.74
C LEU A 154 4.21 -13.64 -5.16
N TRP A 155 3.56 -14.62 -4.54
CA TRP A 155 4.24 -15.82 -4.08
C TRP A 155 4.91 -16.56 -5.25
N ILE A 156 4.18 -16.80 -6.33
CA ILE A 156 4.72 -17.42 -7.55
C ILE A 156 5.87 -16.56 -8.11
N LEU A 157 5.65 -15.26 -8.26
CA LEU A 157 6.64 -14.32 -8.80
C LEU A 157 7.93 -14.33 -7.99
N LEU A 158 7.83 -14.27 -6.66
CA LEU A 158 9.01 -14.17 -5.78
C LEU A 158 9.70 -15.51 -5.53
N THR A 159 8.99 -16.65 -5.60
CA THR A 159 9.58 -17.96 -5.28
C THR A 159 9.93 -18.80 -6.50
N ARG A 160 9.16 -18.68 -7.58
CA ARG A 160 9.25 -19.58 -8.73
C ARG A 160 9.87 -18.94 -9.99
N THR A 161 10.07 -17.60 -9.99
CA THR A 161 10.60 -16.94 -11.20
C THR A 161 12.05 -16.47 -11.02
N LYS A 162 12.72 -16.22 -12.17
CA LYS A 162 14.06 -15.61 -12.21
C LYS A 162 14.08 -14.22 -11.57
N PHE A 163 12.97 -13.47 -11.65
CA PHE A 163 12.84 -12.18 -11.00
C PHE A 163 12.94 -12.28 -9.48
N GLY A 164 12.28 -13.26 -8.85
CA GLY A 164 12.35 -13.47 -7.41
C GLY A 164 13.77 -13.82 -6.93
N ILE A 165 14.53 -14.59 -7.71
CA ILE A 165 15.95 -14.89 -7.41
C ILE A 165 16.76 -13.60 -7.51
N ALA A 166 16.60 -12.84 -8.59
CA ALA A 166 17.29 -11.58 -8.82
C ALA A 166 16.96 -10.54 -7.73
N MET A 167 15.70 -10.46 -7.31
CA MET A 167 15.25 -9.55 -6.25
C MET A 167 15.92 -9.90 -4.91
N ARG A 168 15.93 -11.17 -4.50
CA ARG A 168 16.61 -11.58 -3.25
C ARG A 168 18.10 -11.23 -3.28
N ALA A 169 18.79 -11.52 -4.37
CA ALA A 169 20.20 -11.18 -4.52
C ALA A 169 20.44 -9.66 -4.49
N ALA A 170 19.60 -8.87 -5.18
CA ALA A 170 19.71 -7.41 -5.21
C ALA A 170 19.40 -6.76 -3.86
N VAL A 171 18.47 -7.34 -3.07
CA VAL A 171 18.11 -6.86 -1.72
C VAL A 171 19.21 -7.18 -0.70
N GLU A 172 19.85 -8.34 -0.82
CA GLU A 172 20.93 -8.76 0.09
C GLU A 172 22.23 -7.99 -0.16
N ASN A 173 22.70 -7.95 -1.41
CA ASN A 173 23.89 -7.20 -1.79
C ASN A 173 23.79 -6.74 -3.25
N PRO A 174 23.37 -5.48 -3.52
CA PRO A 174 23.19 -4.98 -4.88
C PRO A 174 24.49 -4.92 -5.68
N ASN A 175 25.65 -4.66 -5.03
CA ASN A 175 26.93 -4.61 -5.70
C ASN A 175 27.37 -6.00 -6.18
N LEU A 176 27.28 -7.00 -5.30
CA LEU A 176 27.60 -8.37 -5.64
C LEU A 176 26.67 -8.93 -6.72
N ALA A 177 25.36 -8.62 -6.62
CA ALA A 177 24.39 -9.01 -7.62
C ALA A 177 24.74 -8.41 -9.01
N GLY A 178 25.19 -7.17 -9.04
CA GLY A 178 25.67 -6.51 -10.26
C GLY A 178 26.88 -7.22 -10.90
N VAL A 179 27.86 -7.60 -10.10
CA VAL A 179 29.05 -8.35 -10.57
C VAL A 179 28.63 -9.73 -11.14
N LEU A 180 27.61 -10.36 -10.58
CA LEU A 180 27.07 -11.63 -11.08
C LEU A 180 26.15 -11.47 -12.31
N GLY A 181 26.08 -10.26 -12.91
CA GLY A 181 25.30 -10.00 -14.12
C GLY A 181 23.82 -9.72 -13.89
N ILE A 182 23.37 -9.58 -12.65
CA ILE A 182 21.98 -9.21 -12.33
C ILE A 182 21.78 -7.73 -12.55
N ASN A 183 20.82 -7.36 -13.39
CA ASN A 183 20.47 -5.96 -13.60
C ASN A 183 19.62 -5.44 -12.41
N VAL A 184 20.28 -4.92 -11.37
CA VAL A 184 19.67 -4.40 -10.15
C VAL A 184 18.67 -3.29 -10.44
N GLN A 185 18.95 -2.44 -11.44
CA GLN A 185 18.03 -1.36 -11.80
C GLN A 185 16.69 -1.89 -12.33
N LYS A 186 16.71 -2.95 -13.16
CA LYS A 186 15.47 -3.58 -13.63
C LYS A 186 14.66 -4.17 -12.46
N VAL A 187 15.33 -4.75 -11.47
CA VAL A 187 14.69 -5.26 -10.26
C VAL A 187 13.98 -4.14 -9.52
N TYR A 188 14.64 -3.00 -9.34
CA TYR A 188 14.05 -1.85 -8.66
C TYR A 188 12.86 -1.28 -9.43
N LEU A 189 12.96 -1.10 -10.76
CA LEU A 189 11.86 -0.62 -11.60
C LEU A 189 10.61 -1.51 -11.49
N ILE A 190 10.79 -2.83 -11.59
CA ILE A 190 9.67 -3.78 -11.47
C ILE A 190 9.07 -3.73 -10.07
N SER A 191 9.88 -3.63 -9.02
CA SER A 191 9.38 -3.55 -7.63
C SER A 191 8.59 -2.26 -7.40
N TRP A 192 9.04 -1.12 -7.95
CA TRP A 192 8.32 0.15 -7.87
C TRP A 192 7.03 0.11 -8.69
N PHE A 193 7.05 -0.50 -9.88
CA PHE A 193 5.85 -0.70 -10.69
C PHE A 193 4.79 -1.53 -9.95
N LEU A 194 5.20 -2.65 -9.35
CA LEU A 194 4.30 -3.48 -8.56
C LEU A 194 3.77 -2.73 -7.33
N ALA A 195 4.62 -1.98 -6.65
CA ALA A 195 4.24 -1.24 -5.46
C ALA A 195 3.20 -0.15 -5.74
N GLY A 196 3.42 0.67 -6.76
CA GLY A 196 2.47 1.69 -7.18
C GLY A 196 1.21 1.09 -7.80
N GLY A 197 1.37 0.00 -8.56
CA GLY A 197 0.24 -0.72 -9.14
C GLY A 197 -0.71 -1.27 -8.08
N LEU A 198 -0.19 -1.92 -7.03
CA LEU A 198 -0.99 -2.44 -5.93
C LEU A 198 -1.69 -1.33 -5.15
N ALA A 199 -1.02 -0.19 -4.96
CA ALA A 199 -1.61 0.98 -4.32
C ALA A 199 -2.73 1.58 -5.18
N GLY A 200 -2.51 1.76 -6.47
CA GLY A 200 -3.53 2.25 -7.42
C GLY A 200 -4.74 1.32 -7.51
N LEU A 201 -4.50 0.00 -7.55
CA LEU A 201 -5.55 -1.01 -7.51
C LEU A 201 -6.38 -0.90 -6.21
N ALA A 202 -5.73 -0.79 -5.06
CA ALA A 202 -6.43 -0.60 -3.79
C ALA A 202 -7.23 0.71 -3.77
N GLY A 203 -6.71 1.79 -4.39
CA GLY A 203 -7.39 3.06 -4.55
C GLY A 203 -8.69 2.95 -5.34
N SER A 204 -8.72 2.18 -6.43
CA SER A 204 -9.95 1.98 -7.22
C SER A 204 -11.03 1.21 -6.46
N TYR A 205 -10.68 0.35 -5.51
CA TYR A 205 -11.65 -0.26 -4.59
C TYR A 205 -12.06 0.69 -3.46
N LEU A 206 -11.13 1.53 -2.99
CA LEU A 206 -11.36 2.42 -1.86
C LEU A 206 -12.51 3.41 -2.11
N VAL A 207 -12.66 3.91 -3.34
CA VAL A 207 -13.71 4.86 -3.71
C VAL A 207 -15.12 4.26 -3.69
N LEU A 208 -15.26 2.94 -3.71
CA LEU A 208 -16.53 2.25 -3.49
C LEU A 208 -16.92 2.19 -2.01
N TRP A 209 -15.95 2.41 -1.12
CA TRP A 209 -16.10 2.26 0.32
C TRP A 209 -16.09 3.58 1.07
N LEU A 210 -15.13 4.45 0.75
CA LEU A 210 -14.91 5.75 1.39
C LEU A 210 -14.98 6.87 0.37
N PRO A 211 -15.36 8.09 0.82
CA PRO A 211 -15.34 9.25 -0.05
C PRO A 211 -13.94 9.53 -0.56
N GLY A 212 -13.80 9.66 -1.89
CA GLY A 212 -12.57 10.08 -2.54
C GLY A 212 -12.33 11.57 -2.35
N SER A 213 -11.08 11.93 -2.10
CA SER A 213 -10.62 13.33 -2.02
C SER A 213 -9.17 13.42 -2.49
N PRO A 214 -8.62 14.62 -2.80
CA PRO A 214 -7.22 14.79 -3.13
C PRO A 214 -6.25 14.30 -2.04
N HIS A 215 -6.68 14.28 -0.78
CA HIS A 215 -5.88 13.89 0.38
C HIS A 215 -6.05 12.42 0.78
N ILE A 216 -7.03 11.71 0.22
CA ILE A 216 -7.43 10.37 0.68
C ILE A 216 -6.25 9.39 0.85
N GLY A 217 -5.31 9.38 -0.07
CA GLY A 217 -4.16 8.49 0.01
C GLY A 217 -3.22 8.84 1.17
N SER A 218 -2.99 10.13 1.41
CA SER A 218 -2.14 10.60 2.50
C SER A 218 -2.76 10.31 3.87
N ASP A 219 -4.09 10.29 4.00
CA ASP A 219 -4.79 9.91 5.22
C ASP A 219 -4.53 8.44 5.61
N PHE A 220 -4.27 7.58 4.62
CA PHE A 220 -3.98 6.17 4.84
C PHE A 220 -2.50 5.88 5.15
N ILE A 221 -1.58 6.85 4.96
CA ILE A 221 -0.14 6.59 5.00
C ILE A 221 0.32 6.00 6.33
N VAL A 222 -0.21 6.50 7.45
CA VAL A 222 0.15 6.02 8.81
C VAL A 222 -0.27 4.56 8.98
N GLY A 223 -1.47 4.20 8.54
CA GLY A 223 -1.96 2.83 8.59
C GLY A 223 -1.18 1.88 7.67
N ILE A 224 -0.77 2.34 6.48
CA ILE A 224 0.08 1.59 5.56
C ILE A 224 1.44 1.30 6.20
N PHE A 225 2.04 2.29 6.87
CA PHE A 225 3.28 2.09 7.63
C PHE A 225 3.08 1.15 8.81
N ALA A 226 2.01 1.33 9.60
CA ALA A 226 1.68 0.46 10.71
C ALA A 226 1.56 -1.00 10.26
N ALA A 227 0.85 -1.25 9.17
CA ALA A 227 0.66 -2.57 8.59
C ALA A 227 1.98 -3.19 8.11
N SER A 228 2.79 -2.41 7.39
CA SER A 228 4.08 -2.87 6.86
C SER A 228 5.10 -3.15 7.97
N ILE A 229 5.17 -2.30 9.00
CA ILE A 229 6.08 -2.46 10.14
C ILE A 229 5.62 -3.62 11.04
N LEU A 230 4.33 -3.73 11.35
CA LEU A 230 3.77 -4.85 12.11
C LEU A 230 4.06 -6.18 11.41
N GLY A 231 3.87 -6.23 10.10
CA GLY A 231 4.19 -7.41 9.29
C GLY A 231 5.68 -7.71 9.22
N GLY A 232 6.51 -6.68 9.27
CA GLY A 232 7.96 -6.70 9.05
C GLY A 232 8.31 -6.19 7.66
N LEU A 233 9.00 -5.05 7.60
CA LEU A 233 9.37 -4.30 6.37
C LEU A 233 10.18 -5.11 5.33
N THR A 234 10.68 -6.29 5.71
CA THR A 234 11.47 -7.15 4.84
C THR A 234 10.71 -8.39 4.36
N SER A 235 9.40 -8.48 4.67
CA SER A 235 8.58 -9.64 4.33
C SER A 235 7.25 -9.24 3.69
N VAL A 236 7.11 -9.52 2.39
CA VAL A 236 5.85 -9.30 1.65
C VAL A 236 4.68 -10.05 2.29
N TYR A 237 4.89 -11.29 2.75
CA TYR A 237 3.85 -12.08 3.43
C TYR A 237 3.50 -11.51 4.81
N GLY A 238 4.52 -10.95 5.48
CA GLY A 238 4.30 -10.21 6.72
C GLY A 238 3.40 -9.00 6.51
N ALA A 239 3.62 -8.24 5.44
CA ALA A 239 2.78 -7.09 5.10
C ALA A 239 1.31 -7.47 4.85
N VAL A 240 1.03 -8.65 4.26
CA VAL A 240 -0.35 -9.17 4.13
C VAL A 240 -1.00 -9.34 5.50
N ILE A 241 -0.31 -10.03 6.41
CA ILE A 241 -0.81 -10.28 7.76
C ILE A 241 -0.95 -8.96 8.53
N GLY A 242 0.06 -8.09 8.45
CA GLY A 242 0.04 -6.78 9.09
C GLY A 242 -1.11 -5.91 8.59
N GLY A 243 -1.37 -5.88 7.28
CA GLY A 243 -2.47 -5.14 6.69
C GLY A 243 -3.83 -5.65 7.14
N LEU A 244 -4.02 -6.97 7.17
CA LEU A 244 -5.24 -7.57 7.70
C LEU A 244 -5.44 -7.24 9.19
N VAL A 245 -4.39 -7.34 10.00
CA VAL A 245 -4.48 -7.06 11.44
C VAL A 245 -4.77 -5.57 11.69
N VAL A 246 -4.05 -4.67 11.02
CA VAL A 246 -4.26 -3.21 11.21
C VAL A 246 -5.63 -2.80 10.69
N GLY A 247 -6.02 -3.17 9.47
CA GLY A 247 -7.29 -2.75 8.91
C GLY A 247 -8.50 -3.37 9.60
N CYS A 248 -8.45 -4.69 9.92
CA CYS A 248 -9.50 -5.29 10.73
C CYS A 248 -9.55 -4.71 12.15
N GLY A 249 -8.38 -4.48 12.76
CA GLY A 249 -8.26 -3.89 14.09
C GLY A 249 -8.86 -2.49 14.14
N GLU A 250 -8.56 -1.65 13.15
CA GLU A 250 -9.10 -0.29 13.06
C GLU A 250 -10.63 -0.29 13.06
N ILE A 251 -11.26 -1.06 12.18
CA ILE A 251 -12.72 -1.14 12.11
C ILE A 251 -13.32 -1.78 13.36
N LEU A 252 -12.77 -2.90 13.81
CA LEU A 252 -13.35 -3.62 14.97
C LEU A 252 -13.23 -2.78 16.25
N LEU A 253 -12.06 -2.19 16.51
CA LEU A 253 -11.86 -1.34 17.68
C LEU A 253 -12.75 -0.10 17.63
N THR A 254 -12.95 0.51 16.46
CA THR A 254 -13.86 1.65 16.28
C THR A 254 -15.30 1.24 16.56
N VAL A 255 -15.79 0.12 15.98
CA VAL A 255 -17.18 -0.33 16.16
C VAL A 255 -17.47 -0.76 17.60
N TYR A 256 -16.58 -1.56 18.20
CA TYR A 256 -16.77 -1.97 19.61
C TYR A 256 -16.55 -0.80 20.58
N GLY A 257 -15.55 0.05 20.31
CA GLY A 257 -15.30 1.24 21.11
C GLY A 257 -16.49 2.21 21.10
N SER A 258 -17.09 2.45 19.92
CA SER A 258 -18.26 3.33 19.81
C SER A 258 -19.50 2.79 20.54
N ARG A 259 -19.65 1.46 20.63
CA ARG A 259 -20.73 0.84 21.42
C ARG A 259 -20.52 0.97 22.93
N LEU A 260 -19.28 0.92 23.40
CA LEU A 260 -18.96 0.96 24.84
C LEU A 260 -18.83 2.39 25.38
N PHE A 261 -18.21 3.27 24.60
CA PHE A 261 -17.84 4.62 25.06
C PHE A 261 -18.58 5.73 24.35
N GLY A 262 -19.41 5.42 23.34
CA GLY A 262 -20.20 6.41 22.61
C GLY A 262 -19.61 6.77 21.23
N SER A 263 -20.42 7.49 20.43
CA SER A 263 -20.09 7.79 19.01
C SER A 263 -18.86 8.67 18.81
N TRP A 264 -18.38 9.39 19.83
CA TRP A 264 -17.17 10.22 19.73
C TRP A 264 -15.90 9.40 19.40
N VAL A 265 -15.88 8.10 19.72
CA VAL A 265 -14.78 7.18 19.40
C VAL A 265 -14.55 7.08 17.89
N THR A 266 -15.58 7.22 17.06
CA THR A 266 -15.45 7.17 15.60
C THR A 266 -14.57 8.28 15.03
N GLN A 267 -14.49 9.43 15.70
CA GLN A 267 -13.64 10.55 15.31
C GLN A 267 -12.14 10.22 15.51
N TRP A 268 -11.84 9.26 16.41
CA TRP A 268 -10.48 8.82 16.71
C TRP A 268 -10.06 7.59 15.89
N GLN A 269 -10.87 7.14 14.95
CA GLN A 269 -10.57 6.00 14.08
C GLN A 269 -9.17 6.09 13.46
N PRO A 270 -8.70 7.20 12.85
CA PRO A 270 -7.37 7.30 12.27
C PRO A 270 -6.23 7.20 13.31
N GLY A 271 -6.52 7.38 14.59
CA GLY A 271 -5.55 7.21 15.68
C GLY A 271 -5.25 5.75 16.02
N ILE A 272 -6.13 4.81 15.64
CA ILE A 272 -5.96 3.38 15.94
C ILE A 272 -4.74 2.78 15.23
N PRO A 273 -4.52 2.98 13.92
CA PRO A 273 -3.29 2.56 13.26
C PRO A 273 -2.04 3.14 13.89
N MET A 274 -2.08 4.40 14.34
CA MET A 274 -0.96 5.06 15.02
C MET A 274 -0.67 4.38 16.38
N LEU A 275 -1.70 4.02 17.13
CA LEU A 275 -1.56 3.28 18.37
C LEU A 275 -0.96 1.89 18.13
N ILE A 276 -1.48 1.16 17.12
CA ILE A 276 -0.93 -0.15 16.72
C ILE A 276 0.54 -0.01 16.34
N LEU A 277 0.90 1.02 15.57
CA LEU A 277 2.29 1.31 15.21
C LEU A 277 3.16 1.53 16.42
N ALA A 278 2.74 2.37 17.36
CA ALA A 278 3.49 2.66 18.59
C ALA A 278 3.70 1.39 19.43
N VAL A 279 2.65 0.60 19.64
CA VAL A 279 2.73 -0.67 20.36
C VAL A 279 3.66 -1.65 19.64
N THR A 280 3.57 -1.73 18.31
CA THR A 280 4.45 -2.61 17.51
C THR A 280 5.92 -2.22 17.67
N LEU A 281 6.24 -0.94 17.59
CA LEU A 281 7.62 -0.46 17.72
C LEU A 281 8.18 -0.69 19.13
N LEU A 282 7.35 -0.62 20.16
CA LEU A 282 7.76 -0.85 21.55
C LEU A 282 8.01 -2.35 21.83
N PHE A 283 7.16 -3.24 21.34
CA PHE A 283 7.19 -4.66 21.70
C PHE A 283 7.83 -5.56 20.64
N VAL A 284 7.66 -5.25 19.34
CA VAL A 284 8.12 -6.08 18.23
C VAL A 284 8.70 -5.22 17.09
N PRO A 285 9.79 -4.46 17.32
CA PRO A 285 10.29 -3.49 16.32
C PRO A 285 10.71 -4.11 14.99
N GLN A 286 10.98 -5.41 14.95
CA GLN A 286 11.35 -6.12 13.71
C GLN A 286 10.15 -6.76 13.00
N GLY A 287 8.93 -6.57 13.53
CA GLY A 287 7.70 -7.15 13.00
C GLY A 287 7.48 -8.64 13.36
N ILE A 288 6.24 -9.10 13.16
CA ILE A 288 5.80 -10.44 13.56
C ILE A 288 6.60 -11.56 12.86
N THR A 289 7.01 -11.33 11.62
CA THR A 289 7.76 -12.34 10.84
C THR A 289 9.15 -12.63 11.38
N SER A 290 9.78 -11.70 12.09
CA SER A 290 11.09 -11.90 12.71
C SER A 290 11.06 -12.85 13.90
N LEU A 291 9.93 -12.95 14.60
CA LEU A 291 9.75 -13.84 15.76
C LEU A 291 9.88 -15.33 15.38
N LYS A 292 9.47 -15.71 14.15
CA LYS A 292 9.63 -17.07 13.64
C LYS A 292 11.09 -17.41 13.32
N LEU A 293 11.84 -16.48 12.75
CA LEU A 293 13.25 -16.69 12.37
C LEU A 293 14.14 -16.89 13.61
N THR A 294 13.92 -16.11 14.66
CA THR A 294 14.68 -16.22 15.91
C THR A 294 14.43 -17.54 16.65
N ARG A 295 13.20 -18.07 16.62
CA ARG A 295 12.91 -19.40 17.20
C ARG A 295 13.56 -20.54 16.40
N LEU A 296 13.55 -20.49 15.07
CA LEU A 296 14.18 -21.51 14.23
C LEU A 296 15.71 -21.49 14.33
N GLN A 297 16.32 -20.31 14.51
CA GLN A 297 17.77 -20.21 14.74
C GLN A 297 18.18 -20.70 16.12
N LYS A 298 17.36 -20.50 17.16
CA LYS A 298 17.62 -21.09 18.50
C LYS A 298 17.53 -22.62 18.49
N LEU A 299 16.65 -23.21 17.67
CA LEU A 299 16.53 -24.67 17.52
C LEU A 299 17.64 -25.30 16.65
N ARG A 300 18.35 -24.51 15.85
CA ARG A 300 19.46 -24.95 14.98
C ARG A 300 20.86 -24.77 15.58
N ARG A 301 20.99 -24.15 16.74
CA ARG A 301 22.28 -24.18 17.45
C ARG A 301 22.37 -25.52 18.18
N PRO A 302 23.20 -26.49 17.68
CA PRO A 302 23.55 -27.64 18.51
C PRO A 302 24.26 -27.08 19.75
N THR A 303 23.87 -27.56 20.90
CA THR A 303 24.63 -27.42 22.15
C THR A 303 26.06 -27.89 21.91
N ALA A 304 26.94 -26.98 21.52
CA ALA A 304 28.36 -27.17 21.61
C ALA A 304 28.75 -26.84 23.05
N ALA A 305 28.64 -27.83 23.89
CA ALA A 305 29.19 -27.79 25.26
C ALA A 305 29.41 -29.24 25.68
N ALA A 306 30.63 -29.72 25.57
CA ALA A 306 31.36 -30.51 26.52
C ALA A 306 32.75 -30.83 25.91
#